data_9c7fe249d7f7a876572fae7f3c1d3403
#
_entry.id   9c7fe249d7f7a876572fae7f3c1d3403
#
_cell.length_a   1.000
_cell.length_b   1.000
_cell.length_c   1.000
_cell.angle_alpha   90.00
_cell.angle_beta   90.00
_cell.angle_gamma   90.00
#
_symmetry.space_group_name_H-M   'P 1'
#
loop_
_entity.id
_entity.type
_entity.pdbx_description
1 polymer ?
#
loop_
_entity_poly.entity_id
_entity_poly.type
_entity_poly.pdbx_seq_one_letter_code
_entity_poly.pdbx_strand_id
1 'polypeptide(L)'
;MEFTLDEMREHLAALEARISEACKVAGRSRESVKLVWVSKFHPAEAVENAIALGATDFGENRVQEAELKFSEPRIAKDGNRVRCHVIGPVQSNKLKKAAIVADCIHSIASIEAVEKLEKVCAAQNKVLDILFQINAGEEETKSGLDVHEAEAFLADLENRAGAATADGKSANFPHLRFRGLMTIGKNTGVAEDSRECFAFLRNLQQKFLAKGGVFAHFDQLSMGMTGDLEVAIEEGSTMIRVGTALFGERDYSKPVNDPV
;
A
#
# COMPACT_ATOMS: atom_id res chain seq x y z
N MET A 1 21.79 3.16 -11.39
CA MET A 1 21.95 2.06 -12.39
C MET A 1 20.85 1.05 -12.08
N GLU A 2 20.07 0.65 -13.08
CA GLU A 2 19.03 -0.35 -12.89
C GLU A 2 19.68 -1.73 -12.76
N PHE A 3 19.15 -2.57 -11.88
CA PHE A 3 19.63 -3.94 -11.72
C PHE A 3 19.25 -4.81 -12.93
N THR A 4 20.16 -5.62 -13.37
CA THR A 4 19.88 -6.73 -14.27
C THR A 4 18.95 -7.75 -13.58
N LEU A 5 18.36 -8.66 -14.35
CA LEU A 5 17.51 -9.72 -13.79
C LEU A 5 18.25 -10.58 -12.75
N ASP A 6 19.54 -10.87 -12.99
CA ASP A 6 20.35 -11.69 -12.09
C ASP A 6 20.68 -10.93 -10.78
N GLU A 7 21.07 -9.66 -10.87
CA GLU A 7 21.24 -8.81 -9.69
C GLU A 7 19.95 -8.69 -8.90
N MET A 8 18.81 -8.47 -9.57
CA MET A 8 17.50 -8.39 -8.91
C MET A 8 17.15 -9.71 -8.20
N ARG A 9 17.52 -10.88 -8.77
CA ARG A 9 17.32 -12.18 -8.14
C ARG A 9 18.14 -12.34 -6.86
N GLU A 10 19.41 -11.92 -6.87
CA GLU A 10 20.28 -11.94 -5.69
C GLU A 10 19.74 -11.01 -4.58
N HIS A 11 19.33 -9.80 -4.94
CA HIS A 11 18.72 -8.86 -4.02
C HIS A 11 17.41 -9.36 -3.42
N LEU A 12 16.57 -9.99 -4.25
CA LEU A 12 15.34 -10.64 -3.78
C LEU A 12 15.65 -11.75 -2.78
N ALA A 13 16.63 -12.61 -3.06
CA ALA A 13 17.00 -13.69 -2.15
C ALA A 13 17.49 -13.14 -0.77
N ALA A 14 18.30 -12.08 -0.79
CA ALA A 14 18.75 -11.42 0.44
C ALA A 14 17.59 -10.77 1.21
N LEU A 15 16.66 -10.13 0.51
CA LEU A 15 15.46 -9.53 1.11
C LEU A 15 14.55 -10.60 1.71
N GLU A 16 14.31 -11.71 0.99
CA GLU A 16 13.47 -12.82 1.46
C GLU A 16 14.05 -13.48 2.72
N ALA A 17 15.38 -13.58 2.83
CA ALA A 17 16.04 -14.07 4.04
C ALA A 17 15.75 -13.13 5.25
N ARG A 18 15.81 -11.80 5.06
CA ARG A 18 15.47 -10.82 6.10
C ARG A 18 14.01 -10.93 6.53
N ILE A 19 13.08 -10.99 5.57
CA ILE A 19 11.64 -11.12 5.85
C ILE A 19 11.36 -12.41 6.62
N SER A 20 11.95 -13.53 6.18
CA SER A 20 11.76 -14.84 6.79
C SER A 20 12.26 -14.89 8.21
N GLU A 21 13.42 -14.28 8.49
CA GLU A 21 13.96 -14.21 9.86
C GLU A 21 13.11 -13.30 10.76
N ALA A 22 12.66 -12.14 10.27
CA ALA A 22 11.76 -11.27 11.01
C ALA A 22 10.41 -11.95 11.32
N CYS A 23 9.85 -12.69 10.36
CA CYS A 23 8.63 -13.49 10.58
C CYS A 23 8.85 -14.55 11.65
N LYS A 24 9.99 -15.24 11.63
CA LYS A 24 10.34 -16.26 12.62
C LYS A 24 10.48 -15.65 14.03
N VAL A 25 11.14 -14.51 14.17
CA VAL A 25 11.25 -13.77 15.43
C VAL A 25 9.85 -13.38 15.95
N ALA A 26 8.97 -12.93 15.05
CA ALA A 26 7.60 -12.55 15.37
C ALA A 26 6.64 -13.74 15.58
N GLY A 27 7.10 -14.99 15.43
CA GLY A 27 6.24 -16.18 15.53
C GLY A 27 5.17 -16.27 14.43
N ARG A 28 5.46 -15.72 13.24
CA ARG A 28 4.54 -15.64 12.11
C ARG A 28 5.05 -16.44 10.90
N SER A 29 4.13 -16.88 10.05
CA SER A 29 4.54 -17.46 8.77
C SER A 29 4.98 -16.38 7.78
N ARG A 30 5.91 -16.74 6.84
CA ARG A 30 6.37 -15.81 5.78
C ARG A 30 5.21 -15.36 4.89
N GLU A 31 4.27 -16.23 4.61
CA GLU A 31 3.09 -15.99 3.76
C GLU A 31 2.13 -14.96 4.36
N SER A 32 2.24 -14.68 5.67
CA SER A 32 1.44 -13.65 6.35
C SER A 32 1.87 -12.23 5.98
N VAL A 33 2.99 -12.06 5.28
CA VAL A 33 3.56 -10.77 4.89
C VAL A 33 3.69 -10.68 3.38
N LYS A 34 2.92 -9.79 2.78
CA LYS A 34 2.98 -9.47 1.35
C LYS A 34 4.14 -8.51 1.07
N LEU A 35 4.88 -8.78 0.00
CA LEU A 35 5.89 -7.88 -0.53
C LEU A 35 5.29 -7.03 -1.65
N VAL A 36 5.18 -5.73 -1.43
CA VAL A 36 4.81 -4.75 -2.46
C VAL A 36 6.10 -4.19 -3.06
N TRP A 37 6.32 -4.48 -4.34
CA TRP A 37 7.49 -4.05 -5.11
C TRP A 37 7.30 -2.59 -5.54
N VAL A 38 8.06 -1.68 -4.96
CA VAL A 38 7.90 -0.24 -5.23
C VAL A 38 8.72 0.15 -6.44
N SER A 39 8.08 0.17 -7.62
CA SER A 39 8.71 0.38 -8.93
C SER A 39 8.74 1.84 -9.39
N LYS A 40 8.43 2.79 -8.49
CA LYS A 40 8.46 4.23 -8.82
C LYS A 40 9.83 4.66 -9.36
N PHE A 41 9.81 5.49 -10.42
CA PHE A 41 10.99 5.98 -11.16
C PHE A 41 11.75 4.90 -11.94
N HIS A 42 11.30 3.66 -11.98
CA HIS A 42 11.87 2.61 -12.81
C HIS A 42 10.99 2.35 -14.05
N PRO A 43 11.56 1.97 -15.18
CA PRO A 43 10.80 1.74 -16.41
C PRO A 43 9.96 0.45 -16.32
N ALA A 44 9.05 0.28 -17.28
CA ALA A 44 8.21 -0.90 -17.39
C ALA A 44 9.00 -2.22 -17.52
N GLU A 45 10.19 -2.18 -18.15
CA GLU A 45 11.11 -3.33 -18.22
C GLU A 45 11.55 -3.86 -16.86
N ALA A 46 11.78 -2.95 -15.89
CA ALA A 46 12.09 -3.36 -14.52
C ALA A 46 10.91 -4.08 -13.85
N VAL A 47 9.68 -3.67 -14.18
CA VAL A 47 8.46 -4.36 -13.73
C VAL A 47 8.36 -5.75 -14.37
N GLU A 48 8.67 -5.90 -15.67
CA GLU A 48 8.70 -7.21 -16.34
C GLU A 48 9.72 -8.16 -15.70
N ASN A 49 10.92 -7.68 -15.39
CA ASN A 49 11.94 -8.46 -14.69
C ASN A 49 11.45 -8.93 -13.32
N ALA A 50 10.77 -8.05 -12.57
CA ALA A 50 10.19 -8.41 -11.28
C ALA A 50 9.07 -9.46 -11.43
N ILE A 51 8.20 -9.34 -12.45
CA ILE A 51 7.18 -10.36 -12.78
C ILE A 51 7.81 -11.70 -13.09
N ALA A 52 8.92 -11.73 -13.85
CA ALA A 52 9.67 -12.95 -14.15
C ALA A 52 10.26 -13.62 -12.89
N LEU A 53 10.45 -12.85 -11.80
CA LEU A 53 10.86 -13.34 -10.48
C LEU A 53 9.67 -13.67 -9.55
N GLY A 54 8.43 -13.59 -10.05
CA GLY A 54 7.22 -13.94 -9.32
C GLY A 54 6.54 -12.77 -8.59
N ALA A 55 6.92 -11.53 -8.87
CA ALA A 55 6.24 -10.37 -8.30
C ALA A 55 4.78 -10.26 -8.79
N THR A 56 3.87 -10.04 -7.87
CA THR A 56 2.43 -9.88 -8.15
C THR A 56 1.85 -8.54 -7.71
N ASP A 57 2.47 -7.88 -6.75
CA ASP A 57 1.96 -6.64 -6.14
C ASP A 57 3.00 -5.52 -6.31
N PHE A 58 2.62 -4.45 -7.02
CA PHE A 58 3.50 -3.33 -7.34
C PHE A 58 2.98 -2.03 -6.77
N GLY A 59 3.89 -1.19 -6.23
CA GLY A 59 3.55 0.08 -5.61
C GLY A 59 4.08 1.27 -6.40
N GLU A 60 3.19 2.22 -6.71
CA GLU A 60 3.54 3.49 -7.35
C GLU A 60 3.16 4.69 -6.48
N ASN A 61 4.00 5.71 -6.49
CA ASN A 61 3.70 6.94 -5.77
C ASN A 61 2.84 7.90 -6.60
N ARG A 62 2.97 7.89 -7.92
CA ARG A 62 2.29 8.80 -8.83
C ARG A 62 1.29 8.06 -9.70
N VAL A 63 0.05 8.56 -9.74
CA VAL A 63 -1.04 7.95 -10.52
C VAL A 63 -0.70 7.90 -12.01
N GLN A 64 -0.04 8.94 -12.54
CA GLN A 64 0.35 8.99 -13.95
C GLN A 64 1.37 7.90 -14.30
N GLU A 65 2.34 7.67 -13.40
CA GLU A 65 3.35 6.64 -13.57
C GLU A 65 2.71 5.24 -13.53
N ALA A 66 1.79 5.02 -12.60
CA ALA A 66 0.99 3.80 -12.55
C ALA A 66 0.18 3.59 -13.84
N GLU A 67 -0.51 4.64 -14.33
CA GLU A 67 -1.29 4.57 -15.56
C GLU A 67 -0.43 4.17 -16.76
N LEU A 68 0.75 4.79 -16.93
CA LEU A 68 1.67 4.48 -18.02
C LEU A 68 2.18 3.03 -17.97
N LYS A 69 2.63 2.56 -16.82
CA LYS A 69 3.23 1.22 -16.68
C LYS A 69 2.18 0.11 -16.77
N PHE A 70 1.09 0.22 -16.02
CA PHE A 70 0.11 -0.87 -15.91
C PHE A 70 -0.93 -0.89 -17.03
N SER A 71 -0.94 0.10 -17.94
CA SER A 71 -1.68 0.03 -19.20
C SER A 71 -0.89 -0.64 -20.33
N GLU A 72 0.42 -0.90 -20.14
CA GLU A 72 1.22 -1.56 -21.16
C GLU A 72 0.79 -3.03 -21.36
N PRO A 73 0.51 -3.46 -22.61
CA PRO A 73 0.05 -4.82 -22.89
C PRO A 73 1.01 -5.92 -22.38
N ARG A 74 2.31 -5.63 -22.32
CA ARG A 74 3.33 -6.59 -21.86
C ARG A 74 3.29 -6.85 -20.35
N ILE A 75 2.78 -5.90 -19.54
CA ILE A 75 2.58 -6.07 -18.09
C ILE A 75 1.24 -6.77 -17.82
N ALA A 76 0.24 -6.51 -18.67
CA ALA A 76 -1.08 -7.10 -18.57
C ALA A 76 -1.21 -8.49 -19.20
N LYS A 77 -0.14 -9.01 -19.88
CA LYS A 77 -0.18 -10.26 -20.65
C LYS A 77 -0.10 -11.52 -19.77
N ASP A 78 -0.74 -12.57 -20.29
CA ASP A 78 -0.56 -13.98 -19.97
C ASP A 78 -1.10 -14.48 -18.63
N GLY A 79 -2.24 -13.92 -18.17
CA GLY A 79 -2.93 -14.44 -16.97
C GLY A 79 -2.21 -14.12 -15.66
N ASN A 80 -1.06 -13.47 -15.71
CA ASN A 80 -0.38 -12.93 -14.54
C ASN A 80 -1.19 -11.75 -14.01
N ARG A 81 -1.94 -12.00 -12.95
CA ARG A 81 -2.72 -10.95 -12.29
C ARG A 81 -1.81 -10.08 -11.43
N VAL A 82 -1.18 -9.11 -12.09
CA VAL A 82 -0.42 -8.05 -11.41
C VAL A 82 -1.40 -7.09 -10.74
N ARG A 83 -1.16 -6.77 -9.48
CA ARG A 83 -1.93 -5.79 -8.73
C ARG A 83 -1.16 -4.48 -8.63
N CYS A 84 -1.83 -3.39 -8.98
CA CYS A 84 -1.31 -2.05 -8.86
C CYS A 84 -1.77 -1.40 -7.54
N HIS A 85 -0.82 -1.04 -6.69
CA HIS A 85 -1.04 -0.29 -5.46
C HIS A 85 -0.60 1.17 -5.65
N VAL A 86 -1.51 2.12 -5.47
CA VAL A 86 -1.14 3.53 -5.35
C VAL A 86 -0.84 3.81 -3.88
N ILE A 87 0.45 4.05 -3.59
CA ILE A 87 0.97 4.18 -2.23
C ILE A 87 1.36 5.62 -1.85
N GLY A 88 1.45 6.53 -2.82
CA GLY A 88 1.70 7.95 -2.58
C GLY A 88 0.42 8.76 -2.42
N PRO A 89 0.51 10.02 -1.94
CA PRO A 89 -0.65 10.88 -1.75
C PRO A 89 -1.35 11.17 -3.07
N VAL A 90 -2.68 11.04 -3.09
CA VAL A 90 -3.51 11.26 -4.27
C VAL A 90 -4.25 12.58 -4.14
N GLN A 91 -3.93 13.54 -5.00
CA GLN A 91 -4.68 14.79 -5.08
C GLN A 91 -6.14 14.55 -5.51
N SER A 92 -7.07 15.36 -5.03
CA SER A 92 -8.51 15.20 -5.30
C SER A 92 -8.87 15.14 -6.78
N ASN A 93 -8.16 15.87 -7.66
CA ASN A 93 -8.37 15.86 -9.11
C ASN A 93 -7.81 14.60 -9.80
N LYS A 94 -6.96 13.82 -9.11
CA LYS A 94 -6.36 12.58 -9.61
C LYS A 94 -7.09 11.31 -9.12
N LEU A 95 -8.02 11.42 -8.16
CA LEU A 95 -8.75 10.27 -7.60
C LEU A 95 -9.46 9.43 -8.67
N LYS A 96 -10.04 10.08 -9.70
CA LYS A 96 -10.66 9.36 -10.81
C LYS A 96 -9.66 8.46 -11.54
N LYS A 97 -8.49 8.97 -11.89
CA LYS A 97 -7.45 8.19 -12.58
C LYS A 97 -6.90 7.10 -11.66
N ALA A 98 -6.67 7.42 -10.38
CA ALA A 98 -6.23 6.44 -9.40
C ALA A 98 -7.20 5.27 -9.28
N ALA A 99 -8.50 5.53 -9.17
CA ALA A 99 -9.53 4.49 -9.10
C ALA A 99 -9.59 3.60 -10.35
N ILE A 100 -9.21 4.13 -11.53
CA ILE A 100 -9.18 3.35 -12.78
C ILE A 100 -8.01 2.36 -12.77
N VAL A 101 -6.80 2.82 -12.44
CA VAL A 101 -5.58 2.03 -12.56
C VAL A 101 -5.33 1.13 -11.36
N ALA A 102 -5.61 1.61 -10.13
CA ALA A 102 -5.26 0.90 -8.91
C ALA A 102 -6.21 -0.26 -8.60
N ASP A 103 -5.65 -1.34 -8.06
CA ASP A 103 -6.38 -2.39 -7.33
C ASP A 103 -6.49 -2.07 -5.84
N CYS A 104 -5.57 -1.25 -5.33
CA CYS A 104 -5.56 -0.78 -3.95
C CYS A 104 -4.98 0.64 -3.85
N ILE A 105 -5.59 1.52 -3.05
CA ILE A 105 -5.04 2.84 -2.71
C ILE A 105 -4.75 2.87 -1.22
N HIS A 106 -3.49 3.17 -0.84
CA HIS A 106 -3.04 3.12 0.55
C HIS A 106 -3.12 4.46 1.28
N SER A 107 -3.39 5.55 0.56
CA SER A 107 -3.16 6.92 1.03
C SER A 107 -4.45 7.72 1.25
N ILE A 108 -5.55 7.05 1.60
CA ILE A 108 -6.82 7.72 1.87
C ILE A 108 -6.78 8.36 3.26
N ALA A 109 -7.13 9.65 3.31
CA ALA A 109 -7.07 10.44 4.55
C ALA A 109 -8.25 11.43 4.71
N SER A 110 -9.35 11.23 3.98
CA SER A 110 -10.56 12.04 4.17
C SER A 110 -11.82 11.33 3.71
N ILE A 111 -12.96 11.70 4.29
CA ILE A 111 -14.29 11.19 3.91
C ILE A 111 -14.64 11.63 2.49
N GLU A 112 -14.28 12.84 2.09
CA GLU A 112 -14.52 13.35 0.74
C GLU A 112 -13.81 12.50 -0.33
N ALA A 113 -12.62 11.97 0.00
CA ALA A 113 -11.92 11.05 -0.89
C ALA A 113 -12.66 9.71 -1.01
N VAL A 114 -13.18 9.16 0.08
CA VAL A 114 -14.01 7.95 0.09
C VAL A 114 -15.26 8.14 -0.78
N GLU A 115 -16.01 9.22 -0.57
CA GLU A 115 -17.23 9.51 -1.33
C GLU A 115 -16.96 9.71 -2.84
N LYS A 116 -15.85 10.37 -3.18
CA LYS A 116 -15.44 10.53 -4.59
C LYS A 116 -15.04 9.21 -5.23
N LEU A 117 -14.28 8.39 -4.52
CA LEU A 117 -13.87 7.06 -5.00
C LEU A 117 -15.09 6.17 -5.22
N GLU A 118 -16.04 6.13 -4.28
CA GLU A 118 -17.29 5.38 -4.45
C GLU A 118 -18.01 5.76 -5.75
N LYS A 119 -18.22 7.06 -6.00
CA LYS A 119 -18.87 7.54 -7.22
C LYS A 119 -18.14 7.10 -8.50
N VAL A 120 -16.81 7.13 -8.48
CA VAL A 120 -16.00 6.71 -9.64
C VAL A 120 -16.08 5.20 -9.83
N CYS A 121 -15.94 4.43 -8.76
CA CYS A 121 -15.97 2.97 -8.78
C CYS A 121 -17.35 2.46 -9.19
N ALA A 122 -18.44 3.07 -8.70
CA ALA A 122 -19.82 2.77 -9.11
C ALA A 122 -20.03 2.97 -10.62
N ALA A 123 -19.54 4.10 -11.16
CA ALA A 123 -19.66 4.39 -12.60
C ALA A 123 -18.90 3.40 -13.49
N GLN A 124 -17.94 2.65 -12.94
CA GLN A 124 -17.12 1.67 -13.66
C GLN A 124 -17.46 0.22 -13.31
N ASN A 125 -18.43 0.01 -12.42
CA ASN A 125 -18.74 -1.30 -11.84
C ASN A 125 -17.46 -2.03 -11.32
N LYS A 126 -16.56 -1.25 -10.69
CA LYS A 126 -15.28 -1.72 -10.13
C LYS A 126 -15.34 -1.74 -8.62
N VAL A 127 -14.79 -2.77 -8.00
CA VAL A 127 -14.53 -2.80 -6.55
C VAL A 127 -13.08 -2.48 -6.29
N LEU A 128 -12.83 -1.52 -5.39
CA LEU A 128 -11.50 -1.00 -5.06
C LEU A 128 -11.17 -1.25 -3.59
N ASP A 129 -9.98 -1.79 -3.32
CA ASP A 129 -9.43 -1.88 -1.97
C ASP A 129 -8.88 -0.52 -1.54
N ILE A 130 -9.16 -0.07 -0.32
CA ILE A 130 -8.57 1.14 0.24
C ILE A 130 -8.01 0.91 1.64
N LEU A 131 -6.89 1.57 1.94
CA LEU A 131 -6.32 1.70 3.27
C LEU A 131 -6.30 3.18 3.66
N PHE A 132 -6.41 3.43 4.96
CA PHE A 132 -6.37 4.78 5.50
C PHE A 132 -4.96 5.09 5.99
N GLN A 133 -4.38 6.17 5.48
CA GLN A 133 -3.05 6.60 5.87
C GLN A 133 -3.10 7.42 7.15
N ILE A 134 -2.32 7.01 8.14
CA ILE A 134 -2.14 7.70 9.42
C ILE A 134 -0.71 8.26 9.48
N ASN A 135 -0.56 9.51 9.87
CA ASN A 135 0.73 10.14 10.18
C ASN A 135 1.15 9.79 11.62
N ALA A 136 1.41 8.50 11.88
CA ALA A 136 1.76 8.03 13.22
C ALA A 136 3.13 8.51 13.71
N GLY A 137 3.99 9.00 12.82
CA GLY A 137 5.27 9.59 13.18
C GLY A 137 5.21 11.06 13.57
N GLU A 138 4.04 11.70 13.45
CA GLU A 138 3.80 13.11 13.74
C GLU A 138 4.78 14.06 13.02
N GLU A 139 5.19 13.70 11.81
CA GLU A 139 6.08 14.52 10.98
C GLU A 139 5.24 15.46 10.11
N GLU A 140 5.42 16.78 10.27
CA GLU A 140 4.66 17.81 9.52
C GLU A 140 4.73 17.67 8.00
N THR A 141 5.80 17.10 7.48
CA THR A 141 6.01 16.90 6.04
C THR A 141 5.32 15.66 5.48
N LYS A 142 4.76 14.78 6.32
CA LYS A 142 4.11 13.55 5.89
C LYS A 142 2.60 13.71 5.78
N SER A 143 2.05 13.14 4.71
CA SER A 143 0.61 13.06 4.49
C SER A 143 -0.02 11.99 5.39
N GLY A 144 -1.32 12.09 5.62
CA GLY A 144 -2.11 11.15 6.40
C GLY A 144 -3.03 11.87 7.38
N LEU A 145 -3.91 11.10 8.01
CA LEU A 145 -4.72 11.57 9.12
C LEU A 145 -3.81 11.84 10.34
N ASP A 146 -4.15 12.85 11.09
CA ASP A 146 -3.52 13.07 12.40
C ASP A 146 -3.73 11.85 13.31
N VAL A 147 -2.68 11.47 14.04
CA VAL A 147 -2.71 10.30 14.92
C VAL A 147 -3.80 10.42 15.99
N HIS A 148 -4.06 11.62 16.49
CA HIS A 148 -5.07 11.88 17.52
C HIS A 148 -6.51 11.90 16.96
N GLU A 149 -6.67 12.13 15.65
CA GLU A 149 -7.97 12.17 14.97
C GLU A 149 -8.34 10.84 14.33
N ALA A 150 -7.37 9.91 14.17
CA ALA A 150 -7.53 8.67 13.43
C ALA A 150 -8.69 7.79 13.94
N GLU A 151 -8.84 7.67 15.24
CA GLU A 151 -9.93 6.89 15.85
C GLU A 151 -11.30 7.52 15.60
N ALA A 152 -11.43 8.84 15.77
CA ALA A 152 -12.66 9.57 15.51
C ALA A 152 -13.05 9.51 14.03
N PHE A 153 -12.07 9.61 13.14
CA PHE A 153 -12.28 9.45 11.70
C PHE A 153 -12.87 8.08 11.35
N LEU A 154 -12.29 7.00 11.88
CA LEU A 154 -12.79 5.63 11.62
C LEU A 154 -14.19 5.42 12.21
N ALA A 155 -14.50 6.02 13.35
CA ALA A 155 -15.85 5.97 13.94
C ALA A 155 -16.87 6.75 13.10
N ASP A 156 -16.51 7.93 12.57
CA ASP A 156 -17.36 8.67 11.62
C ASP A 156 -17.57 7.91 10.32
N LEU A 157 -16.52 7.28 9.79
CA LEU A 157 -16.61 6.42 8.62
C LEU A 157 -17.58 5.25 8.84
N GLU A 158 -17.52 4.58 10.00
CA GLU A 158 -18.45 3.49 10.37
C GLU A 158 -19.89 3.96 10.30
N ASN A 159 -20.21 5.12 10.89
CA ASN A 159 -21.54 5.70 10.87
C ASN A 159 -22.03 6.01 9.44
N ARG A 160 -21.15 6.57 8.61
CA ARG A 160 -21.45 6.92 7.21
C ARG A 160 -21.57 5.70 6.30
N ALA A 161 -20.81 4.66 6.59
CA ALA A 161 -20.80 3.44 5.79
C ALA A 161 -22.14 2.69 5.84
N GLY A 162 -22.94 2.88 6.88
CA GLY A 162 -24.20 2.20 7.08
C GLY A 162 -24.02 0.72 7.42
N ALA A 163 -25.07 -0.07 7.29
CA ALA A 163 -25.02 -1.48 7.60
C ALA A 163 -24.02 -2.24 6.71
N ALA A 164 -23.35 -3.23 7.31
CA ALA A 164 -22.53 -4.14 6.53
C ALA A 164 -23.40 -5.19 5.82
N THR A 165 -23.04 -5.52 4.60
CA THR A 165 -23.61 -6.64 3.85
C THR A 165 -22.99 -7.95 4.33
N ALA A 166 -23.56 -9.09 3.94
CA ALA A 166 -23.07 -10.41 4.34
C ALA A 166 -21.60 -10.69 3.90
N ASP A 167 -21.13 -10.02 2.84
CA ASP A 167 -19.74 -10.09 2.38
C ASP A 167 -18.84 -8.96 2.96
N GLY A 168 -19.29 -8.30 4.03
CA GLY A 168 -18.52 -7.29 4.77
C GLY A 168 -18.36 -5.94 4.03
N LYS A 169 -19.13 -5.71 2.95
CA LYS A 169 -19.14 -4.41 2.29
C LYS A 169 -20.08 -3.44 2.99
N SER A 170 -19.86 -2.17 2.76
CA SER A 170 -20.71 -1.08 3.24
C SER A 170 -21.95 -0.94 2.36
N ALA A 171 -23.11 -0.67 2.98
CA ALA A 171 -24.34 -0.36 2.24
C ALA A 171 -24.22 0.94 1.43
N ASN A 172 -23.50 1.93 1.96
CA ASN A 172 -23.36 3.24 1.33
C ASN A 172 -22.10 3.37 0.45
N PHE A 173 -21.13 2.43 0.58
CA PHE A 173 -19.92 2.36 -0.23
C PHE A 173 -19.70 0.94 -0.79
N PRO A 174 -20.66 0.39 -1.57
CA PRO A 174 -20.63 -1.01 -2.01
C PRO A 174 -19.48 -1.34 -2.98
N HIS A 175 -18.86 -0.32 -3.58
CA HIS A 175 -17.74 -0.48 -4.50
C HIS A 175 -16.37 -0.26 -3.83
N LEU A 176 -16.34 -0.01 -2.51
CA LEU A 176 -15.10 0.10 -1.75
C LEU A 176 -15.01 -1.01 -0.70
N ARG A 177 -13.79 -1.52 -0.50
CA ARG A 177 -13.46 -2.42 0.60
C ARG A 177 -12.47 -1.73 1.52
N PHE A 178 -12.87 -1.54 2.77
CA PHE A 178 -11.99 -0.97 3.81
C PHE A 178 -11.08 -2.08 4.32
N ARG A 179 -9.81 -2.06 3.87
CA ARG A 179 -8.89 -3.17 4.11
C ARG A 179 -7.99 -2.99 5.30
N GLY A 180 -7.78 -1.76 5.78
CA GLY A 180 -6.90 -1.53 6.91
C GLY A 180 -6.22 -0.16 6.89
N LEU A 181 -5.03 -0.11 7.47
CA LEU A 181 -4.27 1.10 7.71
C LEU A 181 -2.92 1.11 7.00
N MET A 182 -2.40 2.30 6.75
CA MET A 182 -1.05 2.51 6.25
C MET A 182 -0.34 3.59 7.06
N THR A 183 0.95 3.41 7.31
CA THR A 183 1.84 4.47 7.79
C THR A 183 3.23 4.37 7.19
N ILE A 184 3.97 5.46 7.32
CA ILE A 184 5.40 5.54 7.03
C ILE A 184 6.10 5.75 8.38
N GLY A 185 7.05 4.88 8.72
CA GLY A 185 7.84 4.98 9.95
C GLY A 185 8.65 6.27 10.04
N LYS A 186 9.26 6.54 11.20
CA LYS A 186 10.09 7.72 11.41
C LYS A 186 11.35 7.71 10.54
N ASN A 187 11.72 8.86 10.01
CA ASN A 187 12.90 9.00 9.14
C ASN A 187 14.13 9.44 9.94
N THR A 188 14.49 8.69 10.98
CA THR A 188 15.65 8.97 11.85
C THR A 188 16.90 8.21 11.44
N GLY A 189 16.77 7.22 10.54
CA GLY A 189 17.85 6.27 10.22
C GLY A 189 17.98 5.11 11.24
N VAL A 190 17.17 5.10 12.29
CA VAL A 190 17.11 4.04 13.30
C VAL A 190 15.77 3.34 13.20
N ALA A 191 15.75 2.06 12.79
CA ALA A 191 14.52 1.30 12.56
C ALA A 191 13.62 1.24 13.81
N GLU A 192 14.22 1.07 14.97
CA GLU A 192 13.53 0.93 16.25
C GLU A 192 12.68 2.17 16.62
N ASP A 193 13.07 3.36 16.17
CA ASP A 193 12.29 4.59 16.40
C ASP A 193 10.90 4.54 15.76
N SER A 194 10.68 3.65 14.79
CA SER A 194 9.38 3.45 14.14
C SER A 194 8.45 2.48 14.89
N ARG A 195 8.95 1.76 15.91
CA ARG A 195 8.17 0.72 16.61
C ARG A 195 6.87 1.26 17.21
N GLU A 196 6.92 2.38 17.90
CA GLU A 196 5.73 2.99 18.52
C GLU A 196 4.66 3.33 17.46
N CYS A 197 5.08 3.87 16.31
CA CYS A 197 4.17 4.16 15.20
C CYS A 197 3.48 2.90 14.68
N PHE A 198 4.23 1.82 14.52
CA PHE A 198 3.71 0.54 14.02
C PHE A 198 2.80 -0.15 15.04
N ALA A 199 3.19 -0.13 16.32
CA ALA A 199 2.37 -0.64 17.40
C ALA A 199 1.03 0.13 17.52
N PHE A 200 1.06 1.46 17.36
CA PHE A 200 -0.16 2.27 17.33
C PHE A 200 -1.11 1.81 16.21
N LEU A 201 -0.59 1.65 14.98
CA LEU A 201 -1.41 1.19 13.86
C LEU A 201 -2.01 -0.19 14.11
N ARG A 202 -1.21 -1.14 14.61
CA ARG A 202 -1.69 -2.48 14.95
C ARG A 202 -2.85 -2.41 15.96
N ASN A 203 -2.67 -1.65 17.04
CA ASN A 203 -3.68 -1.56 18.09
C ASN A 203 -4.98 -0.92 17.57
N LEU A 204 -4.86 0.15 16.78
CA LEU A 204 -6.01 0.80 16.15
C LEU A 204 -6.73 -0.13 15.17
N GLN A 205 -5.99 -0.83 14.32
CA GLN A 205 -6.54 -1.80 13.37
C GLN A 205 -7.27 -2.94 14.09
N GLN A 206 -6.67 -3.54 15.11
CA GLN A 206 -7.29 -4.61 15.89
C GLN A 206 -8.58 -4.15 16.58
N LYS A 207 -8.60 -2.93 17.10
CA LYS A 207 -9.79 -2.33 17.73
C LYS A 207 -10.98 -2.27 16.76
N PHE A 208 -10.75 -1.84 15.51
CA PHE A 208 -11.81 -1.73 14.52
C PHE A 208 -12.16 -3.09 13.88
N LEU A 209 -11.17 -3.94 13.62
CA LEU A 209 -11.41 -5.31 13.14
C LEU A 209 -12.31 -6.10 14.12
N ALA A 210 -12.08 -5.96 15.43
CA ALA A 210 -12.87 -6.64 16.46
C ALA A 210 -14.34 -6.20 16.49
N LYS A 211 -14.68 -5.01 16.00
CA LYS A 211 -16.07 -4.56 15.84
C LYS A 211 -16.82 -5.33 14.75
N GLY A 212 -16.11 -5.88 13.75
CA GLY A 212 -16.73 -6.51 12.60
C GLY A 212 -17.46 -5.51 11.71
N GLY A 213 -18.63 -5.89 11.20
CA GLY A 213 -19.42 -5.01 10.32
C GLY A 213 -18.66 -4.61 9.06
N VAL A 214 -18.60 -3.31 8.75
CA VAL A 214 -17.85 -2.77 7.59
C VAL A 214 -16.34 -2.92 7.75
N PHE A 215 -15.86 -3.24 8.95
CA PHE A 215 -14.46 -3.53 9.26
C PHE A 215 -14.16 -5.03 9.40
N ALA A 216 -15.08 -5.94 9.01
CA ALA A 216 -14.86 -7.39 9.10
C ALA A 216 -13.62 -7.88 8.33
N HIS A 217 -13.16 -7.13 7.34
CA HIS A 217 -11.97 -7.41 6.52
C HIS A 217 -10.89 -6.32 6.67
N PHE A 218 -10.88 -5.61 7.79
CA PHE A 218 -9.91 -4.55 8.11
C PHE A 218 -8.62 -5.14 8.69
N ASP A 219 -8.04 -6.10 7.95
CA ASP A 219 -6.97 -6.98 8.39
C ASP A 219 -5.59 -6.62 7.85
N GLN A 220 -5.48 -5.55 7.05
CA GLN A 220 -4.24 -5.18 6.40
C GLN A 220 -3.52 -4.02 7.11
N LEU A 221 -2.22 -4.21 7.32
CA LEU A 221 -1.31 -3.18 7.82
C LEU A 221 -0.19 -2.98 6.81
N SER A 222 -0.25 -1.87 6.06
CA SER A 222 0.79 -1.47 5.12
C SER A 222 1.79 -0.57 5.84
N MET A 223 2.86 -1.16 6.35
CA MET A 223 3.93 -0.49 7.07
C MET A 223 5.24 -1.26 6.94
N GLY A 224 6.36 -0.54 7.02
CA GLY A 224 7.70 -1.09 6.81
C GLY A 224 8.22 -0.92 5.38
N MET A 225 9.44 -0.46 5.29
CA MET A 225 10.24 -0.25 4.08
C MET A 225 11.61 -0.91 4.25
N THR A 226 12.54 -0.70 3.32
CA THR A 226 13.87 -1.32 3.34
C THR A 226 14.61 -1.15 4.68
N GLY A 227 14.44 0.00 5.35
CA GLY A 227 15.20 0.34 6.57
C GLY A 227 14.55 -0.09 7.87
N ASP A 228 13.26 -0.46 7.88
CA ASP A 228 12.49 -0.72 9.11
C ASP A 228 11.51 -1.91 8.99
N LEU A 229 11.68 -2.74 7.93
CA LEU A 229 10.77 -3.86 7.66
C LEU A 229 10.74 -4.92 8.76
N GLU A 230 11.87 -5.17 9.43
CA GLU A 230 11.93 -6.15 10.52
C GLU A 230 11.06 -5.72 11.68
N VAL A 231 11.23 -4.48 12.14
CA VAL A 231 10.41 -3.88 13.21
C VAL A 231 8.94 -3.84 12.82
N ALA A 232 8.63 -3.50 11.56
CA ALA A 232 7.27 -3.49 11.07
C ALA A 232 6.64 -4.90 11.08
N ILE A 233 7.38 -5.94 10.69
CA ILE A 233 6.93 -7.34 10.73
C ILE A 233 6.68 -7.80 12.16
N GLU A 234 7.58 -7.50 13.07
CA GLU A 234 7.43 -7.78 14.51
C GLU A 234 6.16 -7.12 15.07
N GLU A 235 5.87 -5.89 14.64
CA GLU A 235 4.68 -5.14 15.05
C GLU A 235 3.41 -5.51 14.22
N GLY A 236 3.46 -6.56 13.41
CA GLY A 236 2.27 -7.12 12.76
C GLY A 236 2.01 -6.65 11.34
N SER A 237 2.95 -6.01 10.66
CA SER A 237 2.79 -5.64 9.24
C SER A 237 2.31 -6.83 8.41
N THR A 238 1.33 -6.61 7.55
CA THR A 238 0.86 -7.60 6.55
C THR A 238 1.29 -7.24 5.14
N MET A 239 1.79 -6.01 4.94
CA MET A 239 2.36 -5.54 3.67
C MET A 239 3.56 -4.64 3.92
N ILE A 240 4.73 -5.07 3.47
CA ILE A 240 5.94 -4.25 3.41
C ILE A 240 6.13 -3.69 2.00
N ARG A 241 6.70 -2.48 1.90
CA ARG A 241 6.88 -1.75 0.64
C ARG A 241 8.36 -1.54 0.36
N VAL A 242 8.93 -2.29 -0.56
CA VAL A 242 10.37 -2.28 -0.84
C VAL A 242 10.66 -1.86 -2.28
N GLY A 243 11.50 -0.86 -2.45
CA GLY A 243 11.92 -0.35 -3.76
C GLY A 243 13.42 -0.49 -3.96
N THR A 244 14.21 0.36 -3.32
CA THR A 244 15.66 0.48 -3.55
C THR A 244 16.42 -0.84 -3.39
N ALA A 245 16.03 -1.66 -2.42
CA ALA A 245 16.66 -2.97 -2.22
C ALA A 245 16.38 -3.98 -3.36
N LEU A 246 15.37 -3.75 -4.21
CA LEU A 246 14.98 -4.64 -5.30
C LEU A 246 15.35 -4.10 -6.67
N PHE A 247 15.20 -2.78 -6.89
CA PHE A 247 15.38 -2.13 -8.18
C PHE A 247 16.69 -1.33 -8.28
N GLY A 248 17.41 -1.14 -7.18
CA GLY A 248 18.60 -0.31 -7.12
C GLY A 248 18.31 1.16 -6.79
N GLU A 249 19.39 1.96 -6.84
CA GLU A 249 19.30 3.39 -6.62
C GLU A 249 18.58 4.09 -7.78
N ARG A 250 17.81 5.10 -7.43
CA ARG A 250 17.02 5.89 -8.38
C ARG A 250 17.92 6.78 -9.24
N ASP A 251 17.69 6.76 -10.53
CA ASP A 251 18.30 7.72 -11.46
C ASP A 251 17.38 8.94 -11.61
N TYR A 252 17.62 9.96 -10.79
CA TYR A 252 16.88 11.24 -10.85
C TYR A 252 17.23 12.10 -12.07
N SER A 253 18.26 11.74 -12.84
CA SER A 253 18.66 12.49 -14.03
C SER A 253 17.79 12.17 -15.26
N LYS A 254 17.08 11.04 -15.24
CA LYS A 254 16.14 10.67 -16.28
C LYS A 254 14.78 11.32 -15.98
N PRO A 255 14.26 12.16 -16.90
CA PRO A 255 12.89 12.63 -16.75
C PRO A 255 11.98 11.38 -16.73
N VAL A 256 11.22 11.18 -15.66
CA VAL A 256 9.98 10.42 -15.78
C VAL A 256 9.22 11.15 -16.86
N ASN A 257 8.94 10.52 -17.99
CA ASN A 257 8.13 11.11 -19.06
C ASN A 257 6.76 11.45 -18.45
N ASP A 258 6.67 12.63 -17.85
CA ASP A 258 5.39 13.24 -17.52
C ASP A 258 4.88 13.80 -18.87
N PRO A 259 3.86 13.23 -19.47
CA PRO A 259 3.11 13.95 -20.47
C PRO A 259 2.47 15.15 -19.75
N VAL A 260 2.83 16.35 -20.19
CA VAL A 260 2.30 17.64 -19.76
C VAL A 260 0.77 17.67 -19.82
#